data_3386be1ff79df0db6a113c4c22e94127
#
_entry.id   3386be1ff79df0db6a113c4c22e94127
#
_cell.length_a   1.000
_cell.length_b   1.000
_cell.length_c   1.000
_cell.angle_alpha   90.00
_cell.angle_beta   90.00
_cell.angle_gamma   90.00
#
_symmetry.space_group_name_H-M   'P 1'
#
loop_
_entity.id
_entity.type
_entity.pdbx_description
1 polymer ?
#
loop_
_entity_poly.entity_id
_entity_poly.type
_entity_poly.pdbx_seq_one_letter_code
_entity_poly.pdbx_strand_id
1 'polypeptide(L)'
;HIRAYARAMAADLAARYPDIDGLRIDWPEYPPYSLDGAFFDFGPHARDAAARLGFDFEAMRKAAQELRAKLLGGLAAKDLARWAEGGVALRDAFGGAKPLVDWLRFKAVLSRELIAAFRDALDQAGAKRMKLVPGTFPPPLTELSGLDFAGLGGICQGVSVKLYTMHWPMVVRAWAEALAAANPSLADDPNLGRGVSRLFGFRDDPGPASRAEW
;
A
#
# COMPACT_ATOMS: atom_id res chain seq x y z
N HIS A 1 -0.16 18.75 8.54
CA HIS A 1 -0.08 19.67 7.39
C HIS A 1 -0.75 19.11 6.12
N ILE A 2 -0.52 17.84 5.73
CA ILE A 2 -1.10 17.24 4.50
C ILE A 2 -2.63 17.33 4.51
N ARG A 3 -3.31 16.93 5.58
CA ARG A 3 -4.77 17.00 5.68
C ARG A 3 -5.32 18.42 5.62
N ALA A 4 -4.61 19.39 6.21
CA ALA A 4 -5.02 20.79 6.11
C ALA A 4 -4.91 21.31 4.67
N TYR A 5 -3.84 20.95 3.98
CA TYR A 5 -3.66 21.26 2.55
C TYR A 5 -4.76 20.61 1.69
N ALA A 6 -5.02 19.33 1.91
CA ALA A 6 -6.06 18.58 1.20
C ALA A 6 -7.46 19.24 1.37
N ARG A 7 -7.79 19.64 2.60
CA ARG A 7 -9.05 20.38 2.89
C ARG A 7 -9.12 21.70 2.14
N ALA A 8 -8.05 22.50 2.18
CA ALA A 8 -8.01 23.78 1.50
C ALA A 8 -8.15 23.64 -0.01
N MET A 9 -7.45 22.66 -0.59
CA MET A 9 -7.52 22.35 -2.03
C MET A 9 -8.93 21.89 -2.44
N ALA A 10 -9.55 20.99 -1.68
CA ALA A 10 -10.91 20.52 -1.98
C ALA A 10 -11.94 21.65 -1.92
N ALA A 11 -11.84 22.50 -0.92
CA ALA A 11 -12.74 23.66 -0.77
C ALA A 11 -12.53 24.68 -1.91
N ASP A 12 -11.28 24.96 -2.30
CA ASP A 12 -10.96 25.87 -3.40
C ASP A 12 -11.49 25.33 -4.75
N LEU A 13 -11.29 24.04 -5.01
CA LEU A 13 -11.83 23.41 -6.23
C LEU A 13 -13.35 23.43 -6.27
N ALA A 14 -14.01 23.14 -5.16
CA ALA A 14 -15.48 23.20 -5.09
C ALA A 14 -16.02 24.63 -5.34
N ALA A 15 -15.33 25.64 -4.83
CA ALA A 15 -15.71 27.03 -5.03
C ALA A 15 -15.48 27.54 -6.47
N ARG A 16 -14.35 27.15 -7.06
CA ARG A 16 -13.98 27.60 -8.41
C ARG A 16 -14.71 26.84 -9.53
N TYR A 17 -15.07 25.60 -9.28
CA TYR A 17 -15.68 24.70 -10.28
C TYR A 17 -16.99 24.10 -9.73
N PRO A 18 -18.03 24.91 -9.48
CA PRO A 18 -19.26 24.43 -8.84
C PRO A 18 -20.04 23.43 -9.66
N ASP A 19 -19.80 23.37 -10.97
CA ASP A 19 -20.56 22.54 -11.91
C ASP A 19 -19.95 21.18 -12.19
N ILE A 20 -18.78 20.85 -11.61
CA ILE A 20 -18.20 19.52 -11.78
C ILE A 20 -18.96 18.48 -10.95
N ASP A 21 -19.03 17.23 -11.46
CA ASP A 21 -19.75 16.14 -10.81
C ASP A 21 -19.02 15.59 -9.57
N GLY A 22 -17.71 15.78 -9.48
CA GLY A 22 -16.93 15.27 -8.35
C GLY A 22 -15.43 15.43 -8.50
N LEU A 23 -14.72 14.97 -7.47
CA LEU A 23 -13.27 14.96 -7.41
C LEU A 23 -12.75 13.52 -7.44
N ARG A 24 -11.76 13.28 -8.28
CA ARG A 24 -10.93 12.09 -8.20
C ARG A 24 -9.65 12.43 -7.46
N ILE A 25 -9.41 11.74 -6.34
CA ILE A 25 -8.16 11.85 -5.59
C ILE A 25 -7.22 10.79 -6.14
N ASP A 26 -6.06 11.20 -6.62
CA ASP A 26 -5.05 10.25 -7.07
C ASP A 26 -4.09 9.91 -5.92
N TRP A 27 -3.95 8.61 -5.64
CA TRP A 27 -3.01 8.04 -4.67
C TRP A 27 -3.12 8.57 -3.23
N PRO A 28 -4.29 8.44 -2.58
CA PRO A 28 -4.45 8.84 -1.19
C PRO A 28 -3.86 7.82 -0.20
N GLU A 29 -3.04 6.92 -0.67
CA GLU A 29 -2.45 5.78 0.02
C GLU A 29 -0.93 5.74 -0.12
N TYR A 30 -0.25 4.86 0.62
CA TYR A 30 1.20 4.74 0.58
C TYR A 30 1.66 3.98 -0.69
N PRO A 31 2.74 4.42 -1.37
CA PRO A 31 3.17 3.79 -2.63
C PRO A 31 3.86 2.45 -2.39
N PRO A 32 3.35 1.31 -2.93
CA PRO A 32 3.98 0.00 -2.77
C PRO A 32 4.93 -0.38 -3.92
N TYR A 33 5.33 0.57 -4.77
CA TYR A 33 6.08 0.31 -6.00
C TYR A 33 7.47 -0.28 -5.78
N SER A 34 8.12 0.05 -4.68
CA SER A 34 9.42 -0.46 -4.33
C SER A 34 9.41 -1.06 -2.95
N LEU A 35 10.35 -1.94 -2.68
CA LEU A 35 10.50 -2.58 -1.37
C LEU A 35 10.66 -1.53 -0.26
N ASP A 36 11.51 -0.53 -0.45
CA ASP A 36 11.71 0.53 0.54
C ASP A 36 10.47 1.43 0.69
N GLY A 37 9.78 1.72 -0.42
CA GLY A 37 8.55 2.50 -0.43
C GLY A 37 7.40 1.88 0.36
N ALA A 38 7.41 0.57 0.55
CA ALA A 38 6.40 -0.12 1.34
C ALA A 38 6.52 0.12 2.86
N PHE A 39 7.73 0.49 3.36
CA PHE A 39 8.04 0.64 4.79
C PHE A 39 7.77 2.04 5.37
N PHE A 40 6.69 2.68 4.96
CA PHE A 40 6.19 3.94 5.53
C PHE A 40 5.06 3.67 6.54
N ASP A 41 4.73 4.55 7.44
CA ASP A 41 5.32 5.83 7.81
C ASP A 41 5.79 5.74 9.28
N PHE A 42 6.99 6.18 9.57
CA PHE A 42 7.57 6.19 10.90
C PHE A 42 8.12 7.57 11.29
N GLY A 43 7.57 8.62 10.68
CA GLY A 43 7.89 10.00 11.00
C GLY A 43 7.21 10.49 12.30
N PRO A 44 7.57 11.69 12.78
CA PRO A 44 7.02 12.25 14.01
C PRO A 44 5.48 12.40 13.95
N HIS A 45 4.91 12.77 12.82
CA HIS A 45 3.45 12.89 12.66
C HIS A 45 2.74 11.54 12.73
N ALA A 46 3.39 10.46 12.25
CA ALA A 46 2.86 9.11 12.38
C ALA A 46 2.89 8.65 13.85
N ARG A 47 3.94 9.01 14.60
CA ARG A 47 4.01 8.74 16.04
C ARG A 47 2.86 9.41 16.80
N ASP A 48 2.61 10.70 16.55
CA ASP A 48 1.51 11.44 17.16
C ASP A 48 0.14 10.82 16.80
N ALA A 49 -0.02 10.42 15.54
CA ALA A 49 -1.23 9.74 15.09
C ALA A 49 -1.42 8.37 15.73
N ALA A 50 -0.35 7.58 15.88
CA ALA A 50 -0.40 6.29 16.55
C ALA A 50 -0.84 6.43 18.01
N ALA A 51 -0.27 7.39 18.74
CA ALA A 51 -0.66 7.70 20.12
C ALA A 51 -2.15 8.07 20.21
N ARG A 52 -2.62 8.95 19.32
CA ARG A 52 -4.03 9.37 19.24
C ARG A 52 -4.99 8.21 18.94
N LEU A 53 -4.54 7.26 18.13
CA LEU A 53 -5.36 6.12 17.65
C LEU A 53 -5.21 4.86 18.52
N GLY A 54 -4.35 4.89 19.54
CA GLY A 54 -4.14 3.76 20.45
C GLY A 54 -3.28 2.63 19.85
N PHE A 55 -2.42 2.94 18.86
CA PHE A 55 -1.45 1.99 18.32
C PHE A 55 -0.11 2.10 19.07
N ASP A 56 0.56 0.96 19.27
CA ASP A 56 1.92 0.92 19.79
C ASP A 56 2.92 1.22 18.66
N PHE A 57 3.31 2.48 18.56
CA PHE A 57 4.21 2.96 17.50
C PHE A 57 5.57 2.26 17.51
N GLU A 58 6.16 2.06 18.70
CA GLU A 58 7.50 1.47 18.81
C GLU A 58 7.47 -0.04 18.49
N ALA A 59 6.41 -0.75 18.91
CA ALA A 59 6.23 -2.15 18.53
C ALA A 59 6.07 -2.31 17.02
N MET A 60 5.25 -1.46 16.36
CA MET A 60 5.08 -1.45 14.91
C MET A 60 6.40 -1.15 14.21
N ARG A 61 7.13 -0.12 14.65
CA ARG A 61 8.42 0.30 14.08
C ARG A 61 9.45 -0.82 14.17
N LYS A 62 9.59 -1.44 15.34
CA LYS A 62 10.51 -2.56 15.57
C LYS A 62 10.19 -3.74 14.65
N ALA A 63 8.93 -4.15 14.59
CA ALA A 63 8.49 -5.27 13.75
C ALA A 63 8.71 -4.99 12.25
N ALA A 64 8.45 -3.78 11.80
CA ALA A 64 8.72 -3.37 10.42
C ALA A 64 10.23 -3.35 10.09
N GLN A 65 11.07 -2.91 11.05
CA GLN A 65 12.53 -2.95 10.89
C GLN A 65 13.05 -4.40 10.83
N GLU A 66 12.55 -5.29 11.67
CA GLU A 66 12.91 -6.72 11.67
C GLU A 66 12.49 -7.39 10.34
N LEU A 67 11.28 -7.11 9.86
CA LEU A 67 10.82 -7.57 8.55
C LEU A 67 11.71 -7.03 7.43
N ARG A 68 12.00 -5.74 7.43
CA ARG A 68 12.88 -5.13 6.43
C ARG A 68 14.26 -5.77 6.45
N ALA A 69 14.85 -5.98 7.62
CA ALA A 69 16.14 -6.64 7.75
C ALA A 69 16.09 -8.10 7.21
N LYS A 70 15.01 -8.83 7.48
CA LYS A 70 14.82 -10.18 6.91
C LYS A 70 14.76 -10.13 5.38
N LEU A 71 14.01 -9.22 4.79
CA LEU A 71 13.89 -9.09 3.33
C LEU A 71 15.21 -8.64 2.68
N LEU A 72 15.97 -7.78 3.35
CA LEU A 72 17.20 -7.18 2.84
C LEU A 72 18.49 -7.91 3.30
N GLY A 73 18.48 -9.24 3.39
CA GLY A 73 19.68 -10.04 3.66
C GLY A 73 19.46 -11.27 4.53
N GLY A 74 18.23 -11.52 4.94
CA GLY A 74 17.88 -12.67 5.78
C GLY A 74 16.90 -13.66 5.15
N LEU A 75 16.62 -13.54 3.85
CA LEU A 75 15.78 -14.50 3.15
C LEU A 75 16.52 -15.82 2.91
N ALA A 76 15.77 -16.91 2.96
CA ALA A 76 16.23 -18.24 2.60
C ALA A 76 15.44 -18.78 1.40
N ALA A 77 16.03 -19.73 0.65
CA ALA A 77 15.38 -20.36 -0.49
C ALA A 77 14.00 -20.97 -0.14
N LYS A 78 13.85 -21.48 1.09
CA LYS A 78 12.57 -21.99 1.59
C LYS A 78 11.46 -20.93 1.68
N ASP A 79 11.82 -19.67 1.93
CA ASP A 79 10.85 -18.56 1.96
C ASP A 79 10.33 -18.30 0.55
N LEU A 80 11.22 -18.29 -0.45
CA LEU A 80 10.87 -18.12 -1.85
C LEU A 80 10.04 -19.29 -2.38
N ALA A 81 10.43 -20.53 -2.06
CA ALA A 81 9.67 -21.72 -2.43
C ALA A 81 8.23 -21.67 -1.89
N ARG A 82 8.08 -21.32 -0.60
CA ARG A 82 6.77 -21.13 0.02
C ARG A 82 5.92 -20.06 -0.69
N TRP A 83 6.52 -18.93 -1.07
CA TRP A 83 5.80 -17.90 -1.80
C TRP A 83 5.39 -18.39 -3.20
N ALA A 84 6.29 -19.10 -3.88
CA ALA A 84 6.07 -19.65 -5.23
C ALA A 84 4.99 -20.73 -5.28
N GLU A 85 4.75 -21.46 -4.20
CA GLU A 85 3.62 -22.39 -4.06
C GLU A 85 2.28 -21.65 -4.12
N GLY A 86 2.25 -20.41 -3.67
CA GLY A 86 1.05 -19.59 -3.62
C GLY A 86 0.14 -19.87 -2.42
N GLY A 87 -0.98 -19.18 -2.35
CA GLY A 87 -1.94 -19.34 -1.23
C GLY A 87 -1.52 -18.64 0.07
N VAL A 88 -0.34 -18.03 0.10
CA VAL A 88 0.11 -17.22 1.23
C VAL A 88 -0.38 -15.79 1.06
N ALA A 89 -1.19 -15.29 2.00
CA ALA A 89 -1.55 -13.89 2.01
C ALA A 89 -0.30 -13.03 2.29
N LEU A 90 -0.25 -11.84 1.72
CA LEU A 90 0.90 -10.95 1.84
C LEU A 90 1.32 -10.70 3.31
N ARG A 91 0.34 -10.43 4.17
CA ARG A 91 0.56 -10.25 5.62
C ARG A 91 1.15 -11.50 6.29
N ASP A 92 0.76 -12.71 5.84
CA ASP A 92 1.21 -13.98 6.42
C ASP A 92 2.60 -14.34 5.90
N ALA A 93 2.91 -13.97 4.65
CA ALA A 93 4.25 -14.06 4.08
C ALA A 93 5.26 -13.24 4.90
N PHE A 94 4.79 -12.12 5.45
CA PHE A 94 5.57 -11.24 6.32
C PHE A 94 5.53 -11.65 7.81
N GLY A 95 5.01 -12.83 8.12
CA GLY A 95 5.10 -13.43 9.45
C GLY A 95 3.88 -13.25 10.35
N GLY A 96 2.84 -12.51 9.94
CA GLY A 96 1.55 -12.39 10.64
C GLY A 96 1.58 -11.89 12.09
N ALA A 97 2.74 -11.44 12.58
CA ALA A 97 2.88 -10.97 13.95
C ALA A 97 1.99 -9.75 14.22
N LYS A 98 1.35 -9.71 15.38
CA LYS A 98 0.40 -8.64 15.73
C LYS A 98 0.92 -7.23 15.44
N PRO A 99 2.17 -6.83 15.80
CA PRO A 99 2.66 -5.49 15.49
C PRO A 99 2.76 -5.18 13.99
N LEU A 100 3.03 -6.18 13.13
CA LEU A 100 3.02 -6.00 11.68
C LEU A 100 1.60 -5.81 11.14
N VAL A 101 0.66 -6.60 11.65
CA VAL A 101 -0.76 -6.44 11.30
C VAL A 101 -1.27 -5.07 11.76
N ASP A 102 -0.91 -4.64 12.96
CA ASP A 102 -1.24 -3.32 13.49
C ASP A 102 -0.64 -2.20 12.62
N TRP A 103 0.60 -2.34 12.13
CA TRP A 103 1.22 -1.39 11.22
C TRP A 103 0.47 -1.27 9.88
N LEU A 104 0.09 -2.37 9.25
CA LEU A 104 -0.70 -2.36 8.02
C LEU A 104 -2.08 -1.71 8.26
N ARG A 105 -2.72 -2.05 9.39
CA ARG A 105 -4.00 -1.46 9.80
C ARG A 105 -3.87 0.03 10.10
N PHE A 106 -2.80 0.45 10.75
CA PHE A 106 -2.51 1.84 11.02
C PHE A 106 -2.42 2.67 9.74
N LYS A 107 -1.71 2.18 8.72
CA LYS A 107 -1.66 2.80 7.39
C LYS A 107 -3.06 2.95 6.78
N ALA A 108 -3.88 1.91 6.87
CA ALA A 108 -5.26 1.95 6.35
C ALA A 108 -6.12 2.99 7.07
N VAL A 109 -5.96 3.17 8.37
CA VAL A 109 -6.65 4.23 9.12
C VAL A 109 -6.19 5.62 8.67
N LEU A 110 -4.87 5.82 8.47
CA LEU A 110 -4.33 7.11 8.02
C LEU A 110 -4.80 7.49 6.61
N SER A 111 -4.79 6.55 5.68
CA SER A 111 -5.31 6.75 4.31
C SER A 111 -6.80 7.09 4.33
N ARG A 112 -7.59 6.37 5.13
CA ARG A 112 -9.02 6.66 5.33
C ARG A 112 -9.25 8.06 5.91
N GLU A 113 -8.48 8.48 6.92
CA GLU A 113 -8.57 9.82 7.50
C GLU A 113 -8.23 10.92 6.48
N LEU A 114 -7.30 10.66 5.56
CA LEU A 114 -6.98 11.59 4.48
C LEU A 114 -8.17 11.71 3.51
N ILE A 115 -8.75 10.60 3.07
CA ILE A 115 -9.91 10.60 2.16
C ILE A 115 -11.11 11.28 2.83
N ALA A 116 -11.36 10.98 4.11
CA ALA A 116 -12.40 11.65 4.88
C ALA A 116 -12.20 13.15 4.98
N ALA A 117 -10.95 13.62 5.08
CA ALA A 117 -10.65 15.04 5.09
C ALA A 117 -11.07 15.78 3.81
N PHE A 118 -10.98 15.13 2.64
CA PHE A 118 -11.52 15.66 1.38
C PHE A 118 -13.04 15.72 1.43
N ARG A 119 -13.71 14.64 1.87
CA ARG A 119 -15.19 14.61 1.97
C ARG A 119 -15.71 15.71 2.89
N ASP A 120 -15.14 15.82 4.10
CA ASP A 120 -15.52 16.84 5.07
C ASP A 120 -15.36 18.25 4.49
N ALA A 121 -14.30 18.51 3.74
CA ALA A 121 -14.06 19.82 3.14
C ALA A 121 -15.09 20.16 2.06
N LEU A 122 -15.45 19.19 1.21
CA LEU A 122 -16.51 19.35 0.22
C LEU A 122 -17.86 19.63 0.89
N ASP A 123 -18.18 18.91 1.97
CA ASP A 123 -19.43 19.08 2.71
C ASP A 123 -19.51 20.44 3.37
N GLN A 124 -18.41 20.91 3.98
CA GLN A 124 -18.31 22.22 4.60
C GLN A 124 -18.37 23.36 3.57
N ALA A 125 -17.86 23.14 2.36
CA ALA A 125 -17.97 24.09 1.24
C ALA A 125 -19.36 24.09 0.57
N GLY A 126 -20.34 23.33 1.10
CA GLY A 126 -21.67 23.22 0.51
C GLY A 126 -21.76 22.31 -0.73
N ALA A 127 -20.67 21.65 -1.11
CA ALA A 127 -20.57 20.82 -2.30
C ALA A 127 -20.91 19.34 -2.04
N LYS A 128 -21.92 19.07 -1.21
CA LYS A 128 -22.34 17.70 -0.80
C LYS A 128 -22.70 16.80 -1.98
N ARG A 129 -23.17 17.38 -3.11
CA ARG A 129 -23.50 16.63 -4.32
C ARG A 129 -22.27 16.12 -5.08
N MET A 130 -21.11 16.73 -4.88
CA MET A 130 -19.89 16.33 -5.56
C MET A 130 -19.48 14.92 -5.09
N LYS A 131 -19.28 14.04 -6.05
CA LYS A 131 -18.78 12.70 -5.81
C LYS A 131 -17.30 12.76 -5.42
N LEU A 132 -16.88 11.86 -4.55
CA LEU A 132 -15.48 11.65 -4.19
C LEU A 132 -15.09 10.24 -4.62
N VAL A 133 -14.05 10.12 -5.46
CA VAL A 133 -13.62 8.86 -6.04
C VAL A 133 -12.10 8.72 -5.90
N PRO A 134 -11.59 8.04 -4.86
CA PRO A 134 -10.17 7.78 -4.75
C PRO A 134 -9.69 6.80 -5.81
N GLY A 135 -8.54 7.10 -6.43
CA GLY A 135 -7.79 6.19 -7.28
C GLY A 135 -6.85 5.36 -6.43
N THR A 136 -6.93 4.02 -6.50
CA THR A 136 -6.32 3.10 -5.56
C THR A 136 -5.56 1.99 -6.24
N PHE A 137 -4.62 1.38 -5.52
CA PHE A 137 -4.03 0.10 -5.93
C PHE A 137 -5.07 -1.01 -5.81
N PRO A 138 -4.97 -2.07 -6.62
CA PRO A 138 -5.80 -3.25 -6.44
C PRO A 138 -5.26 -4.18 -5.34
N PRO A 139 -6.11 -5.05 -4.78
CA PRO A 139 -5.66 -6.14 -3.92
C PRO A 139 -4.70 -7.08 -4.66
N PRO A 140 -3.71 -7.66 -3.96
CA PRO A 140 -3.40 -7.49 -2.53
C PRO A 140 -2.52 -6.27 -2.20
N LEU A 141 -2.12 -5.46 -3.19
CA LEU A 141 -1.25 -4.29 -2.97
C LEU A 141 -1.86 -3.28 -2.00
N THR A 142 -3.19 -3.24 -1.89
CA THR A 142 -3.90 -2.41 -0.91
C THR A 142 -3.54 -2.75 0.53
N GLU A 143 -3.11 -3.97 0.82
CA GLU A 143 -2.61 -4.33 2.16
C GLU A 143 -1.33 -3.55 2.49
N LEU A 144 -0.42 -3.40 1.51
CA LEU A 144 0.82 -2.63 1.68
C LEU A 144 0.60 -1.13 1.58
N SER A 145 -0.23 -0.69 0.65
CA SER A 145 -0.50 0.74 0.47
C SER A 145 -1.38 1.32 1.57
N GLY A 146 -2.02 0.49 2.37
CA GLY A 146 -2.86 0.92 3.47
C GLY A 146 -4.20 1.46 2.98
N LEU A 147 -4.96 0.66 2.22
CA LEU A 147 -6.33 0.99 1.87
C LEU A 147 -7.28 -0.14 2.25
N ASP A 148 -8.30 0.22 3.01
CA ASP A 148 -9.42 -0.66 3.36
C ASP A 148 -10.68 -0.22 2.60
N PHE A 149 -11.06 -0.96 1.57
CA PHE A 149 -12.26 -0.65 0.78
C PHE A 149 -13.54 -0.63 1.62
N ALA A 150 -13.67 -1.53 2.60
CA ALA A 150 -14.83 -1.57 3.47
C ALA A 150 -14.97 -0.30 4.31
N GLY A 151 -13.82 0.26 4.73
CA GLY A 151 -13.78 1.50 5.51
C GLY A 151 -14.12 2.77 4.72
N LEU A 152 -14.27 2.69 3.39
CA LEU A 152 -14.60 3.84 2.53
C LEU A 152 -16.11 4.03 2.33
N GLY A 153 -16.92 3.06 2.71
CA GLY A 153 -18.39 3.17 2.65
C GLY A 153 -18.89 4.40 3.41
N GLY A 154 -19.74 5.20 2.79
CA GLY A 154 -20.25 6.46 3.36
C GLY A 154 -19.31 7.65 3.26
N ILE A 155 -18.01 7.47 2.88
CA ILE A 155 -17.05 8.55 2.68
C ILE A 155 -16.96 8.94 1.21
N CYS A 156 -16.93 7.97 0.32
CA CYS A 156 -16.83 8.16 -1.13
C CYS A 156 -17.93 7.39 -1.87
N GLN A 157 -18.24 7.82 -3.09
CA GLN A 157 -19.31 7.26 -3.92
C GLN A 157 -18.82 6.15 -4.85
N GLY A 158 -17.51 5.92 -4.90
CA GLY A 158 -16.90 4.89 -5.70
C GLY A 158 -15.40 4.85 -5.49
N VAL A 159 -14.76 3.83 -6.03
CA VAL A 159 -13.30 3.65 -6.02
C VAL A 159 -12.84 3.37 -7.45
N SER A 160 -11.82 4.08 -7.91
CA SER A 160 -11.19 3.84 -9.21
C SER A 160 -9.94 2.99 -9.02
N VAL A 161 -10.08 1.68 -9.23
CA VAL A 161 -8.93 0.77 -9.12
C VAL A 161 -7.99 0.94 -10.31
N LYS A 162 -6.70 1.14 -10.05
CA LYS A 162 -5.68 1.36 -11.06
C LYS A 162 -5.15 0.03 -11.61
N LEU A 163 -5.78 -0.45 -12.65
CA LEU A 163 -5.40 -1.69 -13.33
C LEU A 163 -4.52 -1.39 -14.56
N TYR A 164 -3.43 -0.65 -14.36
CA TYR A 164 -2.47 -0.40 -15.44
C TYR A 164 -1.63 -1.64 -15.70
N THR A 165 -1.81 -2.27 -16.84
CA THR A 165 -1.13 -3.52 -17.20
C THR A 165 0.40 -3.44 -17.11
N MET A 166 0.96 -2.27 -17.42
CA MET A 166 2.41 -2.03 -17.32
C MET A 166 2.94 -1.94 -15.87
N HIS A 167 2.11 -1.58 -14.90
CA HIS A 167 2.56 -1.39 -13.51
C HIS A 167 2.87 -2.72 -12.81
N TRP A 168 2.15 -3.78 -13.15
CA TRP A 168 2.31 -5.08 -12.48
C TRP A 168 3.69 -5.69 -12.71
N PRO A 169 4.12 -5.87 -13.97
CA PRO A 169 5.47 -6.36 -14.23
C PRO A 169 6.54 -5.47 -13.60
N MET A 170 6.34 -4.15 -13.65
CA MET A 170 7.28 -3.19 -13.05
C MET A 170 7.40 -3.36 -11.52
N VAL A 171 6.28 -3.54 -10.82
CA VAL A 171 6.31 -3.74 -9.35
C VAL A 171 6.96 -5.07 -9.01
N VAL A 172 6.56 -6.15 -9.68
CA VAL A 172 7.18 -7.48 -9.48
C VAL A 172 8.68 -7.42 -9.72
N ARG A 173 9.08 -6.83 -10.84
CA ARG A 173 10.49 -6.67 -11.20
C ARG A 173 11.26 -5.84 -10.16
N ALA A 174 10.75 -4.67 -9.78
CA ALA A 174 11.42 -3.80 -8.82
C ALA A 174 11.62 -4.47 -7.45
N TRP A 175 10.62 -5.24 -7.00
CA TRP A 175 10.74 -6.00 -5.76
C TRP A 175 11.72 -7.16 -5.88
N ALA A 176 11.62 -7.95 -6.96
CA ALA A 176 12.49 -9.09 -7.17
C ALA A 176 13.96 -8.66 -7.35
N GLU A 177 14.22 -7.57 -8.10
CA GLU A 177 15.57 -7.00 -8.23
C GLU A 177 16.14 -6.51 -6.88
N ALA A 178 15.31 -5.83 -6.06
CA ALA A 178 15.73 -5.38 -4.74
C ALA A 178 16.06 -6.55 -3.80
N LEU A 179 15.23 -7.60 -3.83
CA LEU A 179 15.46 -8.82 -3.04
C LEU A 179 16.71 -9.57 -3.52
N ALA A 180 16.93 -9.69 -4.83
CA ALA A 180 18.13 -10.30 -5.41
C ALA A 180 19.41 -9.54 -5.02
N ALA A 181 19.37 -8.22 -5.13
CA ALA A 181 20.52 -7.37 -4.78
C ALA A 181 20.90 -7.49 -3.29
N ALA A 182 19.89 -7.59 -2.43
CA ALA A 182 20.10 -7.71 -0.98
C ALA A 182 20.41 -9.16 -0.52
N ASN A 183 20.07 -10.16 -1.32
CA ASN A 183 20.29 -11.59 -1.03
C ASN A 183 21.00 -12.28 -2.21
N PRO A 184 22.30 -12.02 -2.44
CA PRO A 184 23.00 -12.48 -3.64
C PRO A 184 22.97 -14.00 -3.87
N SER A 185 22.90 -14.79 -2.80
CA SER A 185 22.78 -16.26 -2.88
C SER A 185 21.44 -16.73 -3.46
N LEU A 186 20.44 -15.86 -3.52
CA LEU A 186 19.09 -16.14 -4.04
C LEU A 186 18.84 -15.44 -5.39
N ALA A 187 19.82 -14.72 -5.93
CA ALA A 187 19.65 -13.91 -7.15
C ALA A 187 19.21 -14.74 -8.37
N ASP A 188 19.67 -15.98 -8.43
CA ASP A 188 19.35 -16.93 -9.52
C ASP A 188 18.37 -18.03 -9.06
N ASP A 189 17.73 -17.88 -7.89
CA ASP A 189 16.73 -18.86 -7.43
C ASP A 189 15.49 -18.79 -8.35
N PRO A 190 15.06 -19.93 -8.94
CA PRO A 190 13.93 -19.98 -9.87
C PRO A 190 12.59 -19.58 -9.23
N ASN A 191 12.53 -19.60 -7.91
CA ASN A 191 11.32 -19.20 -7.18
C ASN A 191 11.26 -17.68 -6.89
N LEU A 192 12.31 -16.90 -7.15
CA LEU A 192 12.33 -15.49 -6.75
C LEU A 192 11.26 -14.67 -7.48
N GLY A 193 11.29 -14.61 -8.80
CA GLY A 193 10.30 -13.89 -9.60
C GLY A 193 8.90 -14.46 -9.44
N ARG A 194 8.79 -15.78 -9.48
CA ARG A 194 7.52 -16.49 -9.28
C ARG A 194 6.94 -16.24 -7.89
N GLY A 195 7.75 -16.28 -6.85
CA GLY A 195 7.32 -16.02 -5.48
C GLY A 195 6.78 -14.60 -5.30
N VAL A 196 7.49 -13.60 -5.83
CA VAL A 196 7.03 -12.20 -5.80
C VAL A 196 5.73 -12.03 -6.58
N SER A 197 5.63 -12.62 -7.78
CA SER A 197 4.38 -12.60 -8.58
C SER A 197 3.20 -13.17 -7.80
N ARG A 198 3.39 -14.31 -7.14
CA ARG A 198 2.36 -14.97 -6.33
C ARG A 198 1.94 -14.14 -5.11
N LEU A 199 2.88 -13.48 -4.44
CA LEU A 199 2.59 -12.56 -3.34
C LEU A 199 1.70 -11.39 -3.80
N PHE A 200 1.88 -10.92 -5.02
CA PHE A 200 1.07 -9.86 -5.61
C PHE A 200 -0.19 -10.35 -6.33
N GLY A 201 -0.58 -11.60 -6.11
CA GLY A 201 -1.87 -12.14 -6.55
C GLY A 201 -1.91 -12.69 -7.97
N PHE A 202 -0.78 -12.76 -8.67
CA PHE A 202 -0.70 -13.34 -10.02
C PHE A 202 -0.65 -14.87 -9.97
N ARG A 203 -1.78 -15.49 -9.64
CA ARG A 203 -1.83 -16.93 -9.35
C ARG A 203 -1.74 -17.79 -10.59
N ASP A 204 -2.28 -17.33 -11.70
CA ASP A 204 -2.35 -18.06 -12.97
C ASP A 204 -1.15 -17.79 -13.88
N ASP A 205 -0.36 -16.78 -13.57
CA ASP A 205 0.88 -16.48 -14.25
C ASP A 205 2.00 -17.33 -13.62
N PRO A 206 2.73 -18.14 -14.41
CA PRO A 206 3.88 -18.88 -13.90
C PRO A 206 4.97 -17.94 -13.36
N GLY A 207 4.91 -16.66 -13.71
CA GLY A 207 5.97 -15.69 -13.44
C GLY A 207 7.21 -15.96 -14.30
N PRO A 208 8.17 -15.06 -14.31
CA PRO A 208 9.43 -15.26 -15.01
C PRO A 208 10.20 -16.43 -14.40
N ALA A 209 10.65 -17.34 -15.26
CA ALA A 209 11.41 -18.53 -14.85
C ALA A 209 12.90 -18.19 -14.56
N SER A 210 13.36 -17.05 -15.06
CA SER A 210 14.73 -16.60 -14.89
C SER A 210 14.80 -15.08 -14.78
N ARG A 211 15.92 -14.57 -14.25
CA ARG A 211 16.19 -13.13 -14.17
C ARG A 211 16.20 -12.43 -15.53
N ALA A 212 16.55 -13.15 -16.59
CA ALA A 212 16.58 -12.61 -17.96
C ALA A 212 15.17 -12.32 -18.52
N GLU A 213 14.14 -12.89 -17.90
CA GLU A 213 12.74 -12.72 -18.30
C GLU A 213 12.02 -11.58 -17.55
N TRP A 214 12.71 -10.92 -16.64
CA TRP A 214 12.15 -9.81 -15.84
C TRP A 214 12.03 -8.46 -16.59
#